data_23f65d0840730c13b3b89bf61e5e017f
#
_entry.id   23f65d0840730c13b3b89bf61e5e017f
#
_cell.length_a   1.000
_cell.length_b   1.000
_cell.length_c   1.000
_cell.angle_alpha   90.00
_cell.angle_beta   90.00
_cell.angle_gamma   90.00
#
_symmetry.space_group_name_H-M   'P 1'
#
loop_
_entity.id
_entity.type
_entity.pdbx_description
1 polymer ?
#
loop_
_entity_poly.entity_id
_entity_poly.type
_entity_poly.pdbx_seq_one_letter_code
_entity_poly.pdbx_strand_id
1 'polypeptide(L)'
;MTTQRKYKILLILFGLISTVSWYGCKDDVDLPDQPLENYVNVYMPQGVNGPVTTNLKVKDNLVQTVVFGADYGGYGYPDADVPVSFAVNNALVASYNTANNTNYQVLPATAYTLSATNSVIPQGKLSSTPLKVNFKTTGSGAMNAFTTYLLPITMSCQTVKVREALKTVYYIVTALPDLADYPNYDRTKFSILNFSSQEANGEGPNNGRAIFVLDGVNTTFWHSQWQNGTASPPHYLTIDMGELKTFHGLSFLARQSADNGKPNELNLQLSADNVTWTDYGNLNLQNTQNLQSVFFPQAFNKQARYFKITINSSFGSNVTHLAELYAF
;
A
#
# COMPACT_ATOMS: atom_id res chain seq x y z
N MET A 1 -39.21 -28.29 66.29
CA MET A 1 -39.74 -27.91 64.93
C MET A 1 -39.44 -29.09 64.01
N THR A 2 -40.49 -29.81 63.63
CA THR A 2 -40.39 -31.08 62.91
C THR A 2 -39.90 -30.85 61.46
N THR A 3 -39.13 -31.77 60.94
CA THR A 3 -38.51 -31.80 59.60
C THR A 3 -39.54 -31.45 58.49
N GLN A 4 -40.79 -31.84 58.63
CA GLN A 4 -41.89 -31.55 57.71
C GLN A 4 -42.22 -30.04 57.56
N ARG A 5 -42.00 -29.22 58.60
CA ARG A 5 -42.26 -27.81 58.55
C ARG A 5 -41.17 -27.07 57.78
N LYS A 6 -39.92 -27.58 57.80
CA LYS A 6 -38.82 -27.04 56.99
C LYS A 6 -39.00 -27.29 55.50
N TYR A 7 -39.50 -28.45 55.10
CA TYR A 7 -39.78 -28.77 53.68
C TYR A 7 -40.96 -27.95 53.13
N LYS A 8 -41.98 -27.64 53.89
CA LYS A 8 -43.08 -26.79 53.46
C LYS A 8 -42.62 -25.33 53.25
N ILE A 9 -41.74 -24.79 54.11
CA ILE A 9 -41.17 -23.45 53.95
C ILE A 9 -40.24 -23.41 52.73
N LEU A 10 -39.43 -24.44 52.49
CA LEU A 10 -38.53 -24.55 51.33
C LEU A 10 -39.30 -24.62 50.01
N LEU A 11 -40.42 -25.39 49.95
CA LEU A 11 -41.29 -25.49 48.79
C LEU A 11 -42.02 -24.16 48.50
N ILE A 12 -42.43 -23.40 49.52
CA ILE A 12 -43.06 -22.09 49.35
C ILE A 12 -42.03 -21.07 48.85
N LEU A 13 -40.79 -21.08 49.36
CA LEU A 13 -39.70 -20.23 48.86
C LEU A 13 -39.34 -20.58 47.42
N PHE A 14 -39.28 -21.87 47.03
CA PHE A 14 -38.98 -22.29 45.66
C PHE A 14 -40.14 -21.93 44.71
N GLY A 15 -41.37 -21.97 45.15
CA GLY A 15 -42.54 -21.54 44.40
C GLY A 15 -42.59 -20.02 44.17
N LEU A 16 -42.16 -19.22 45.17
CA LEU A 16 -42.07 -17.76 45.02
C LEU A 16 -40.92 -17.33 44.08
N ILE A 17 -39.81 -18.06 44.09
CA ILE A 17 -38.66 -17.78 43.19
C ILE A 17 -39.01 -18.14 41.76
N SER A 18 -39.78 -19.18 41.51
CA SER A 18 -40.18 -19.58 40.14
C SER A 18 -41.21 -18.64 39.52
N THR A 19 -42.00 -17.90 40.32
CA THR A 19 -42.96 -16.92 39.79
C THR A 19 -42.34 -15.56 39.43
N VAL A 20 -41.22 -15.23 40.04
CA VAL A 20 -40.49 -13.97 39.71
C VAL A 20 -39.70 -14.09 38.41
N SER A 21 -39.31 -15.31 37.98
CA SER A 21 -38.57 -15.50 36.73
C SER A 21 -39.44 -15.46 35.46
N TRP A 22 -40.73 -15.27 35.57
CA TRP A 22 -41.66 -15.15 34.42
C TRP A 22 -42.05 -13.70 34.10
N TYR A 23 -41.62 -12.73 34.92
CA TYR A 23 -41.59 -11.34 34.51
C TYR A 23 -40.27 -11.06 33.82
N GLY A 24 -39.97 -11.76 32.71
CA GLY A 24 -39.02 -11.31 31.71
C GLY A 24 -39.54 -9.98 31.20
N CYS A 25 -38.75 -8.93 31.30
CA CYS A 25 -39.02 -7.67 30.66
C CYS A 25 -39.52 -7.93 29.23
N LYS A 26 -40.81 -7.75 29.02
CA LYS A 26 -41.27 -7.21 27.75
C LYS A 26 -40.88 -5.76 27.83
N ASP A 27 -39.67 -5.43 27.42
CA ASP A 27 -39.42 -4.12 26.91
C ASP A 27 -40.21 -4.02 25.59
N ASP A 28 -41.52 -3.75 25.72
CA ASP A 28 -42.26 -3.10 24.67
C ASP A 28 -41.58 -1.71 24.60
N VAL A 29 -40.54 -1.61 23.75
CA VAL A 29 -40.02 -0.30 23.34
C VAL A 29 -41.21 0.32 22.62
N ASP A 30 -41.91 1.24 23.29
CA ASP A 30 -42.91 2.10 22.69
C ASP A 30 -42.16 2.88 21.61
N LEU A 31 -42.14 2.33 20.39
CA LEU A 31 -41.70 3.08 19.24
C LEU A 31 -42.59 4.29 19.10
N PRO A 32 -42.08 5.51 18.96
CA PRO A 32 -42.89 6.68 18.73
C PRO A 32 -43.88 6.37 17.60
N ASP A 33 -45.09 6.91 17.67
CA ASP A 33 -46.22 6.68 16.77
C ASP A 33 -45.91 7.30 15.37
N GLN A 34 -44.95 6.70 14.66
CA GLN A 34 -44.51 7.09 13.33
C GLN A 34 -44.55 5.89 12.37
N PRO A 35 -44.78 6.12 11.08
CA PRO A 35 -44.72 5.07 10.07
C PRO A 35 -43.41 4.29 10.11
N LEU A 36 -43.44 2.96 10.02
CA LEU A 36 -42.25 2.07 10.09
C LEU A 36 -41.17 2.44 9.08
N GLU A 37 -41.54 3.00 7.96
CA GLU A 37 -40.64 3.50 6.92
C GLU A 37 -39.64 4.57 7.43
N ASN A 38 -39.93 5.27 8.52
CA ASN A 38 -39.05 6.23 9.14
C ASN A 38 -37.90 5.57 9.92
N TYR A 39 -38.06 4.28 10.27
CA TYR A 39 -37.11 3.51 11.07
C TYR A 39 -36.25 2.58 10.22
N VAL A 40 -36.46 2.56 8.90
CA VAL A 40 -35.71 1.71 7.98
C VAL A 40 -34.87 2.54 7.01
N ASN A 41 -33.74 2.03 6.65
CA ASN A 41 -32.87 2.63 5.64
C ASN A 41 -32.01 1.57 4.97
N VAL A 42 -31.47 1.90 3.82
CA VAL A 42 -30.41 1.12 3.17
C VAL A 42 -29.08 1.87 3.25
N TYR A 43 -27.99 1.14 3.40
CA TYR A 43 -26.66 1.70 3.55
C TYR A 43 -25.60 0.74 3.01
N MET A 44 -24.37 1.23 2.81
CA MET A 44 -23.23 0.41 2.43
C MET A 44 -22.44 -0.01 3.68
N PRO A 45 -22.47 -1.28 4.09
CA PRO A 45 -21.87 -1.72 5.36
C PRO A 45 -20.35 -1.58 5.39
N GLN A 46 -19.68 -1.64 4.23
CA GLN A 46 -18.22 -1.47 4.14
C GLN A 46 -17.75 -0.08 4.58
N GLY A 47 -18.63 0.93 4.55
CA GLY A 47 -18.31 2.31 4.97
C GLY A 47 -18.53 2.60 6.46
N VAL A 48 -19.08 1.67 7.24
CA VAL A 48 -19.44 1.90 8.66
C VAL A 48 -18.22 2.27 9.52
N ASN A 49 -17.08 1.67 9.26
CA ASN A 49 -15.83 1.92 9.99
C ASN A 49 -14.89 2.91 9.26
N GLY A 50 -15.44 3.73 8.36
CA GLY A 50 -14.67 4.66 7.55
C GLY A 50 -14.16 4.06 6.23
N PRO A 51 -13.10 4.65 5.63
CA PRO A 51 -12.57 4.21 4.35
C PRO A 51 -11.92 2.82 4.44
N VAL A 52 -12.03 2.05 3.35
CA VAL A 52 -11.41 0.73 3.21
C VAL A 52 -10.06 0.90 2.53
N THR A 53 -8.96 0.66 3.26
CA THR A 53 -7.60 0.72 2.70
C THR A 53 -7.15 -0.67 2.28
N THR A 54 -6.58 -0.79 1.07
CA THR A 54 -6.02 -2.04 0.56
C THR A 54 -4.74 -1.80 -0.25
N ASN A 55 -3.74 -2.64 -0.02
CA ASN A 55 -2.54 -2.71 -0.83
C ASN A 55 -2.67 -3.88 -1.81
N LEU A 56 -2.51 -3.58 -3.09
CA LEU A 56 -2.54 -4.54 -4.17
C LEU A 56 -1.10 -4.89 -4.57
N LYS A 57 -0.87 -6.12 -4.98
CA LYS A 57 0.43 -6.52 -5.54
C LYS A 57 0.52 -6.14 -7.01
N VAL A 58 1.66 -5.62 -7.43
CA VAL A 58 1.97 -5.45 -8.87
C VAL A 58 2.39 -6.82 -9.40
N LYS A 59 1.45 -7.57 -9.96
CA LYS A 59 1.70 -8.92 -10.45
C LYS A 59 0.77 -9.30 -11.60
N ASP A 60 1.34 -9.88 -12.65
CA ASP A 60 0.58 -10.35 -13.80
C ASP A 60 -0.36 -11.50 -13.43
N ASN A 61 -1.53 -11.52 -14.05
CA ASN A 61 -2.55 -12.55 -13.89
C ASN A 61 -3.05 -12.77 -12.44
N LEU A 62 -2.78 -11.85 -11.53
CA LEU A 62 -3.30 -11.89 -10.17
C LEU A 62 -4.62 -11.11 -10.09
N VAL A 63 -5.73 -11.82 -9.88
CA VAL A 63 -7.03 -11.18 -9.64
C VAL A 63 -7.09 -10.66 -8.21
N GLN A 64 -7.22 -9.36 -8.05
CA GLN A 64 -7.30 -8.70 -6.74
C GLN A 64 -8.57 -7.86 -6.69
N THR A 65 -9.35 -8.05 -5.62
CA THR A 65 -10.70 -7.51 -5.54
C THR A 65 -10.99 -6.91 -4.18
N VAL A 66 -11.87 -5.90 -4.15
CA VAL A 66 -12.64 -5.51 -2.96
C VAL A 66 -14.12 -5.75 -3.22
N VAL A 67 -14.88 -5.89 -2.15
CA VAL A 67 -16.32 -6.13 -2.23
C VAL A 67 -17.10 -4.89 -1.82
N PHE A 68 -18.29 -4.70 -2.42
CA PHE A 68 -19.27 -3.69 -2.02
C PHE A 68 -20.68 -4.27 -2.13
N GLY A 69 -21.64 -3.65 -1.46
CA GLY A 69 -23.01 -4.08 -1.46
C GLY A 69 -23.86 -3.15 -0.59
N ALA A 70 -25.11 -3.53 -0.39
CA ALA A 70 -26.07 -2.80 0.42
C ALA A 70 -26.66 -3.69 1.50
N ASP A 71 -26.90 -3.09 2.67
CA ASP A 71 -27.66 -3.69 3.75
C ASP A 71 -28.93 -2.89 4.04
N TYR A 72 -29.98 -3.59 4.46
CA TYR A 72 -31.20 -3.04 5.00
C TYR A 72 -31.05 -2.96 6.51
N GLY A 73 -31.20 -1.78 7.06
CA GLY A 73 -31.05 -1.53 8.49
C GLY A 73 -32.23 -0.85 9.10
N GLY A 74 -32.42 -1.06 10.40
CA GLY A 74 -33.50 -0.53 11.19
C GLY A 74 -34.43 -1.65 11.69
N TYR A 75 -35.73 -1.43 11.66
CA TYR A 75 -36.71 -2.37 12.20
C TYR A 75 -37.17 -3.40 11.15
N GLY A 76 -37.08 -4.69 11.49
CA GLY A 76 -37.63 -5.79 10.68
C GLY A 76 -36.82 -6.13 9.44
N TYR A 77 -37.51 -6.71 8.47
CA TYR A 77 -37.00 -7.16 7.17
C TYR A 77 -37.80 -6.49 6.05
N PRO A 78 -37.27 -6.35 4.85
CA PRO A 78 -38.02 -5.81 3.73
C PRO A 78 -39.16 -6.76 3.33
N ASP A 79 -40.36 -6.20 3.09
CA ASP A 79 -41.55 -6.92 2.67
C ASP A 79 -41.56 -7.28 1.18
N ALA A 80 -40.66 -6.67 0.41
CA ALA A 80 -40.44 -6.89 -1.02
C ALA A 80 -38.95 -6.75 -1.36
N ASP A 81 -38.60 -7.19 -2.57
CA ASP A 81 -37.25 -6.98 -3.10
C ASP A 81 -36.91 -5.48 -3.15
N VAL A 82 -35.72 -5.12 -2.66
CA VAL A 82 -35.22 -3.75 -2.65
C VAL A 82 -34.10 -3.62 -3.69
N PRO A 83 -34.39 -3.06 -4.89
CA PRO A 83 -33.38 -2.80 -5.90
C PRO A 83 -32.44 -1.67 -5.46
N VAL A 84 -31.13 -1.88 -5.63
CA VAL A 84 -30.08 -0.89 -5.34
C VAL A 84 -29.15 -0.75 -6.53
N SER A 85 -28.68 0.47 -6.77
CA SER A 85 -27.75 0.78 -7.85
C SER A 85 -26.48 1.42 -7.29
N PHE A 86 -25.35 1.18 -7.93
CA PHE A 86 -24.03 1.65 -7.51
C PHE A 86 -23.33 2.34 -8.67
N ALA A 87 -22.67 3.45 -8.38
CA ALA A 87 -21.86 4.18 -9.34
C ALA A 87 -20.55 4.66 -8.72
N VAL A 88 -19.48 4.67 -9.50
CA VAL A 88 -18.24 5.35 -9.12
C VAL A 88 -18.46 6.85 -9.22
N ASN A 89 -18.14 7.59 -8.15
CA ASN A 89 -18.32 9.04 -8.08
C ASN A 89 -16.98 9.76 -7.88
N ASN A 90 -16.22 9.90 -8.95
CA ASN A 90 -14.90 10.54 -8.93
C ASN A 90 -14.93 12.02 -8.52
N ALA A 91 -16.09 12.71 -8.62
CA ALA A 91 -16.24 14.09 -8.17
C ALA A 91 -16.01 14.25 -6.65
N LEU A 92 -16.15 13.16 -5.87
CA LEU A 92 -15.92 13.16 -4.43
C LEU A 92 -14.43 13.13 -4.02
N VAL A 93 -13.52 12.83 -4.96
CA VAL A 93 -12.08 12.70 -4.63
C VAL A 93 -11.50 14.02 -4.13
N ALA A 94 -11.77 15.12 -4.80
CA ALA A 94 -11.25 16.43 -4.41
C ALA A 94 -11.77 16.88 -3.04
N SER A 95 -13.08 16.73 -2.78
CA SER A 95 -13.68 17.09 -1.50
C SER A 95 -13.18 16.19 -0.35
N TYR A 96 -13.01 14.90 -0.61
CA TYR A 96 -12.42 13.97 0.34
C TYR A 96 -10.99 14.37 0.71
N ASN A 97 -10.14 14.67 -0.28
CA ASN A 97 -8.76 15.11 -0.07
C ASN A 97 -8.70 16.39 0.78
N THR A 98 -9.56 17.37 0.48
CA THR A 98 -9.63 18.61 1.26
C THR A 98 -10.03 18.34 2.70
N ALA A 99 -11.07 17.53 2.92
CA ALA A 99 -11.59 17.26 4.26
C ALA A 99 -10.62 16.44 5.13
N ASN A 100 -9.76 15.61 4.53
CA ASN A 100 -8.86 14.69 5.23
C ASN A 100 -7.38 15.10 5.12
N ASN A 101 -7.06 16.23 4.48
CA ASN A 101 -5.70 16.70 4.23
C ASN A 101 -4.83 15.62 3.54
N THR A 102 -5.39 15.01 2.47
CA THR A 102 -4.74 13.98 1.67
C THR A 102 -4.58 14.45 0.21
N ASN A 103 -3.83 13.69 -0.60
CA ASN A 103 -3.62 13.97 -2.02
C ASN A 103 -3.79 12.70 -2.88
N TYR A 104 -4.86 11.95 -2.62
CA TYR A 104 -5.15 10.74 -3.38
C TYR A 104 -5.55 11.08 -4.81
N GLN A 105 -5.07 10.27 -5.76
CA GLN A 105 -5.40 10.44 -7.17
C GLN A 105 -6.73 9.76 -7.51
N VAL A 106 -7.39 10.23 -8.57
CA VAL A 106 -8.54 9.53 -9.17
C VAL A 106 -8.04 8.24 -9.81
N LEU A 107 -8.63 7.09 -9.45
CA LEU A 107 -8.28 5.82 -10.08
C LEU A 107 -8.73 5.83 -11.55
N PRO A 108 -7.81 5.56 -12.52
CA PRO A 108 -8.17 5.52 -13.94
C PRO A 108 -9.27 4.49 -14.22
N ALA A 109 -10.24 4.83 -15.05
CA ALA A 109 -11.35 3.93 -15.38
C ALA A 109 -10.89 2.62 -16.06
N THR A 110 -9.70 2.63 -16.67
CA THR A 110 -9.08 1.45 -17.28
C THR A 110 -8.41 0.51 -16.27
N ALA A 111 -8.20 0.99 -15.03
CA ALA A 111 -7.49 0.27 -13.99
C ALA A 111 -8.40 -0.59 -13.09
N TYR A 112 -9.71 -0.58 -13.33
CA TYR A 112 -10.66 -1.40 -12.58
C TYR A 112 -11.88 -1.78 -13.43
N THR A 113 -12.62 -2.79 -12.95
CA THR A 113 -13.96 -3.14 -13.47
C THR A 113 -14.87 -3.49 -12.30
N LEU A 114 -16.14 -3.09 -12.39
CA LEU A 114 -17.18 -3.54 -11.47
C LEU A 114 -17.81 -4.83 -12.01
N SER A 115 -18.05 -5.82 -11.14
CA SER A 115 -18.73 -7.06 -11.52
C SER A 115 -20.18 -6.82 -11.97
N ALA A 116 -20.84 -5.83 -11.37
CA ALA A 116 -22.14 -5.28 -11.75
C ALA A 116 -22.31 -3.90 -11.11
N THR A 117 -23.28 -3.14 -11.60
CA THR A 117 -23.68 -1.83 -11.05
C THR A 117 -25.05 -1.86 -10.35
N ASN A 118 -25.72 -2.99 -10.37
CA ASN A 118 -27.02 -3.19 -9.73
C ASN A 118 -27.03 -4.47 -8.92
N SER A 119 -27.76 -4.45 -7.81
CA SER A 119 -28.03 -5.63 -6.97
C SER A 119 -29.40 -5.49 -6.35
N VAL A 120 -29.84 -6.52 -5.64
CA VAL A 120 -31.13 -6.55 -4.93
C VAL A 120 -30.88 -7.05 -3.52
N ILE A 121 -31.50 -6.42 -2.53
CA ILE A 121 -31.71 -7.00 -1.21
C ILE A 121 -33.03 -7.80 -1.30
N PRO A 122 -32.98 -9.15 -1.27
CA PRO A 122 -34.19 -9.93 -1.46
C PRO A 122 -35.19 -9.74 -0.31
N GLN A 123 -36.49 -9.91 -0.58
CA GLN A 123 -37.52 -9.97 0.43
C GLN A 123 -37.11 -10.89 1.60
N GLY A 124 -37.29 -10.43 2.83
CA GLY A 124 -36.95 -11.19 4.04
C GLY A 124 -35.44 -11.37 4.28
N LYS A 125 -34.54 -10.65 3.55
CA LYS A 125 -33.08 -10.62 3.75
C LYS A 125 -32.63 -9.24 4.13
N LEU A 126 -31.47 -9.16 4.81
CA LEU A 126 -30.90 -7.88 5.25
C LEU A 126 -29.74 -7.41 4.36
N SER A 127 -29.26 -8.24 3.44
CA SER A 127 -28.09 -7.90 2.62
C SER A 127 -28.32 -8.24 1.15
N SER A 128 -27.78 -7.43 0.28
CA SER A 128 -27.68 -7.73 -1.15
C SER A 128 -26.60 -8.77 -1.43
N THR A 129 -26.64 -9.38 -2.62
CA THR A 129 -25.49 -10.16 -3.11
C THR A 129 -24.29 -9.23 -3.26
N PRO A 130 -23.13 -9.56 -2.64
CA PRO A 130 -21.93 -8.74 -2.75
C PRO A 130 -21.44 -8.62 -4.20
N LEU A 131 -21.13 -7.41 -4.60
CA LEU A 131 -20.48 -7.08 -5.87
C LEU A 131 -18.97 -6.88 -5.67
N LYS A 132 -18.20 -6.93 -6.75
CA LYS A 132 -16.74 -6.84 -6.71
C LYS A 132 -16.22 -5.70 -7.57
N VAL A 133 -15.18 -5.03 -7.08
CA VAL A 133 -14.25 -4.25 -7.90
C VAL A 133 -13.07 -5.14 -8.19
N ASN A 134 -12.75 -5.38 -9.46
CA ASN A 134 -11.54 -6.07 -9.88
C ASN A 134 -10.52 -5.02 -10.31
N PHE A 135 -9.30 -5.08 -9.76
CA PHE A 135 -8.23 -4.12 -10.06
C PHE A 135 -7.25 -4.67 -11.07
N LYS A 136 -6.71 -3.78 -11.89
CA LYS A 136 -5.66 -4.05 -12.86
C LYS A 136 -4.38 -3.35 -12.42
N THR A 137 -3.36 -4.14 -12.03
CA THR A 137 -2.08 -3.63 -11.50
C THR A 137 -0.92 -3.72 -12.49
N THR A 138 -1.11 -4.36 -13.64
CA THR A 138 -0.07 -4.53 -14.68
C THR A 138 -0.65 -4.37 -16.09
N GLY A 139 0.21 -4.12 -17.06
CA GLY A 139 -0.15 -3.95 -18.47
C GLY A 139 -0.78 -2.59 -18.80
N SER A 140 -1.19 -2.42 -20.07
CA SER A 140 -1.75 -1.16 -20.56
C SER A 140 -3.03 -0.78 -19.82
N GLY A 141 -3.13 0.46 -19.34
CA GLY A 141 -4.27 0.99 -18.59
C GLY A 141 -4.35 0.55 -17.13
N ALA A 142 -3.32 -0.11 -16.59
CA ALA A 142 -3.23 -0.43 -15.16
C ALA A 142 -3.01 0.83 -14.32
N MET A 143 -3.26 0.70 -13.01
CA MET A 143 -2.88 1.73 -12.04
C MET A 143 -1.35 1.81 -11.92
N ASN A 144 -0.83 3.00 -11.64
CA ASN A 144 0.61 3.18 -11.41
C ASN A 144 1.00 2.60 -10.05
N ALA A 145 2.12 1.89 -10.01
CA ALA A 145 2.73 1.45 -8.75
C ALA A 145 3.11 2.66 -7.88
N PHE A 146 3.10 2.48 -6.56
CA PHE A 146 3.41 3.49 -5.53
C PHE A 146 2.48 4.71 -5.49
N THR A 147 1.46 4.77 -6.36
CA THR A 147 0.47 5.84 -6.35
C THR A 147 -0.74 5.40 -5.54
N THR A 148 -1.16 6.23 -4.60
CA THR A 148 -2.38 5.99 -3.83
C THR A 148 -3.57 6.65 -4.52
N TYR A 149 -4.60 5.86 -4.75
CA TYR A 149 -5.82 6.26 -5.42
C TYR A 149 -7.00 6.18 -4.46
N LEU A 150 -8.00 7.02 -4.71
CA LEU A 150 -9.29 6.96 -4.04
C LEU A 150 -10.37 6.56 -5.06
N LEU A 151 -11.14 5.52 -4.73
CA LEU A 151 -12.28 5.05 -5.51
C LEU A 151 -13.55 5.17 -4.67
N PRO A 152 -14.33 6.25 -4.80
CA PRO A 152 -15.63 6.39 -4.16
C PRO A 152 -16.69 5.60 -4.92
N ILE A 153 -17.41 4.70 -4.25
CA ILE A 153 -18.59 4.02 -4.79
C ILE A 153 -19.80 4.51 -4.02
N THR A 154 -20.76 5.09 -4.72
CA THR A 154 -21.98 5.65 -4.16
C THR A 154 -23.19 4.78 -4.54
N MET A 155 -24.02 4.46 -3.56
CA MET A 155 -25.26 3.72 -3.72
C MET A 155 -26.45 4.67 -3.89
N SER A 156 -27.43 4.23 -4.64
CA SER A 156 -28.79 4.81 -4.70
C SER A 156 -29.86 3.74 -4.59
N CYS A 157 -30.99 4.12 -4.03
CA CYS A 157 -32.19 3.29 -3.91
C CYS A 157 -33.43 4.18 -4.10
N GLN A 158 -34.44 3.69 -4.82
CA GLN A 158 -35.67 4.43 -5.10
C GLN A 158 -36.81 4.05 -4.17
N THR A 159 -36.79 2.87 -3.56
CA THR A 159 -37.89 2.29 -2.81
C THR A 159 -37.74 2.43 -1.30
N VAL A 160 -36.50 2.56 -0.80
CA VAL A 160 -36.19 2.70 0.61
C VAL A 160 -35.26 3.89 0.81
N LYS A 161 -35.40 4.64 1.89
CA LYS A 161 -34.55 5.76 2.23
C LYS A 161 -33.09 5.32 2.34
N VAL A 162 -32.20 6.05 1.69
CA VAL A 162 -30.75 5.81 1.82
C VAL A 162 -30.22 6.58 3.02
N ARG A 163 -29.39 5.94 3.84
CA ARG A 163 -28.67 6.60 4.93
C ARG A 163 -27.53 7.44 4.35
N GLU A 164 -27.72 8.74 4.30
CA GLU A 164 -26.80 9.69 3.64
C GLU A 164 -25.34 9.57 4.08
N ALA A 165 -25.08 9.38 5.38
CA ALA A 165 -23.74 9.24 5.93
C ALA A 165 -23.03 7.95 5.49
N LEU A 166 -23.75 6.94 5.02
CA LEU A 166 -23.26 5.62 4.64
C LEU A 166 -23.64 5.22 3.21
N LYS A 167 -24.02 6.19 2.37
CA LYS A 167 -24.34 5.93 0.95
C LYS A 167 -23.10 5.76 0.06
N THR A 168 -21.93 6.15 0.55
CA THR A 168 -20.65 6.09 -0.19
C THR A 168 -19.61 5.35 0.61
N VAL A 169 -18.93 4.41 -0.03
CA VAL A 169 -17.72 3.78 0.48
C VAL A 169 -16.52 4.32 -0.27
N TYR A 170 -15.50 4.68 0.46
CA TYR A 170 -14.23 5.18 -0.07
C TYR A 170 -13.19 4.06 0.01
N TYR A 171 -12.72 3.57 -1.14
CA TYR A 171 -11.63 2.61 -1.23
C TYR A 171 -10.33 3.35 -1.50
N ILE A 172 -9.39 3.25 -0.57
CA ILE A 172 -8.03 3.78 -0.70
C ILE A 172 -7.16 2.62 -1.19
N VAL A 173 -6.65 2.70 -2.41
CA VAL A 173 -5.94 1.59 -3.05
C VAL A 173 -4.56 2.02 -3.53
N THR A 174 -3.54 1.21 -3.24
CA THR A 174 -2.16 1.41 -3.68
C THR A 174 -1.62 0.10 -4.24
N ALA A 175 -1.02 0.13 -5.44
CA ALA A 175 -0.33 -1.03 -5.99
C ALA A 175 1.15 -0.98 -5.60
N LEU A 176 1.65 -2.03 -4.94
CA LEU A 176 3.03 -2.12 -4.47
C LEU A 176 3.71 -3.36 -5.10
N PRO A 177 4.87 -3.19 -5.74
CA PRO A 177 5.68 -4.32 -6.19
C PRO A 177 6.31 -5.04 -4.98
N ASP A 178 6.55 -6.33 -5.13
CA ASP A 178 7.28 -7.15 -4.17
C ASP A 178 8.72 -7.34 -4.67
N LEU A 179 9.73 -7.02 -3.86
CA LEU A 179 11.15 -7.18 -4.22
C LEU A 179 11.49 -8.59 -4.69
N ALA A 180 10.80 -9.60 -4.17
CA ALA A 180 11.01 -10.99 -4.58
C ALA A 180 10.68 -11.27 -6.07
N ASP A 181 9.84 -10.44 -6.68
CA ASP A 181 9.48 -10.54 -8.10
C ASP A 181 10.50 -9.81 -9.02
N TYR A 182 11.52 -9.12 -8.46
CA TYR A 182 12.48 -8.29 -9.19
C TYR A 182 13.94 -8.65 -8.82
N PRO A 183 14.47 -9.78 -9.32
CA PRO A 183 15.85 -10.17 -9.06
C PRO A 183 16.84 -9.20 -9.69
N ASN A 184 18.00 -9.05 -9.06
CA ASN A 184 19.09 -8.24 -9.62
C ASN A 184 19.50 -8.74 -11.02
N TYR A 185 19.79 -7.82 -11.92
CA TYR A 185 20.31 -8.13 -13.25
C TYR A 185 21.71 -8.77 -13.18
N ASP A 186 21.99 -9.64 -14.13
CA ASP A 186 23.36 -10.08 -14.41
C ASP A 186 24.20 -8.87 -14.80
N ARG A 187 25.36 -8.71 -14.14
CA ARG A 187 26.27 -7.58 -14.28
C ARG A 187 27.48 -7.85 -15.18
N THR A 188 27.55 -9.00 -15.86
CA THR A 188 28.70 -9.36 -16.72
C THR A 188 28.97 -8.33 -17.81
N LYS A 189 27.94 -7.59 -18.25
CA LYS A 189 28.06 -6.49 -19.21
C LYS A 189 28.13 -5.11 -18.59
N PHE A 190 28.06 -4.99 -17.25
CA PHE A 190 28.09 -3.69 -16.58
C PHE A 190 29.51 -3.13 -16.57
N SER A 191 29.63 -1.83 -16.69
CA SER A 191 30.92 -1.13 -16.60
C SER A 191 30.77 0.23 -15.93
N ILE A 192 31.86 0.67 -15.28
CA ILE A 192 31.96 2.02 -14.74
C ILE A 192 32.32 2.97 -15.87
N LEU A 193 31.48 3.96 -16.16
CA LEU A 193 31.74 5.00 -17.14
C LEU A 193 32.48 6.20 -16.54
N ASN A 194 32.05 6.59 -15.34
CA ASN A 194 32.58 7.75 -14.65
C ASN A 194 32.35 7.66 -13.14
N PHE A 195 33.15 8.36 -12.37
CA PHE A 195 33.08 8.46 -10.92
C PHE A 195 33.65 9.78 -10.41
N SER A 196 33.21 10.25 -9.24
CA SER A 196 33.73 11.50 -8.65
C SER A 196 35.18 11.39 -8.23
N SER A 197 35.51 10.33 -7.52
CA SER A 197 36.88 10.00 -7.05
C SER A 197 36.95 8.53 -6.65
N GLN A 198 38.16 8.03 -6.49
CA GLN A 198 38.43 6.70 -5.94
C GLN A 198 39.71 6.69 -5.14
N GLU A 199 39.79 5.85 -4.12
CA GLU A 199 41.06 5.65 -3.38
C GLU A 199 41.87 4.51 -4.04
N ALA A 200 42.78 4.89 -4.93
CA ALA A 200 43.51 3.90 -5.71
C ALA A 200 44.69 3.25 -4.95
N ASN A 201 45.17 3.90 -3.90
CA ASN A 201 46.44 3.53 -3.25
C ASN A 201 46.30 3.21 -1.75
N GLY A 202 45.44 3.94 -1.03
CA GLY A 202 45.35 3.87 0.44
C GLY A 202 44.64 2.62 0.97
N GLU A 203 43.89 1.90 0.12
CA GLU A 203 43.13 0.69 0.51
C GLU A 203 43.79 -0.61 0.01
N GLY A 204 44.99 -0.54 -0.53
CA GLY A 204 45.69 -1.68 -1.09
C GLY A 204 45.25 -2.03 -2.53
N PRO A 205 45.82 -3.09 -3.13
CA PRO A 205 45.66 -3.38 -4.56
C PRO A 205 44.25 -3.80 -4.97
N ASN A 206 43.48 -4.39 -4.03
CA ASN A 206 42.19 -4.99 -4.30
C ASN A 206 41.00 -4.20 -3.74
N ASN A 207 41.21 -2.96 -3.29
CA ASN A 207 40.17 -2.12 -2.73
C ASN A 207 40.28 -0.67 -3.19
N GLY A 208 39.23 0.10 -2.92
CA GLY A 208 39.15 1.53 -3.10
C GLY A 208 38.79 2.00 -4.50
N ARG A 209 38.97 1.18 -5.55
CA ARG A 209 38.63 1.56 -6.93
C ARG A 209 37.16 1.37 -7.26
N ALA A 210 36.60 2.22 -8.11
CA ALA A 210 35.20 2.23 -8.49
C ALA A 210 34.73 0.91 -9.10
N ILE A 211 35.59 0.20 -9.82
CA ILE A 211 35.24 -1.07 -10.47
C ILE A 211 34.83 -2.16 -9.48
N PHE A 212 35.28 -2.11 -8.23
CA PHE A 212 35.01 -3.10 -7.22
C PHE A 212 33.54 -3.16 -6.77
N VAL A 213 32.70 -2.17 -7.09
CA VAL A 213 31.25 -2.27 -6.83
C VAL A 213 30.53 -3.21 -7.80
N LEU A 214 31.21 -3.73 -8.81
CA LEU A 214 30.65 -4.61 -9.84
C LEU A 214 31.30 -6.01 -9.89
N ASP A 215 32.27 -6.31 -9.03
CA ASP A 215 33.09 -7.53 -9.15
C ASP A 215 32.45 -8.78 -8.53
N GLY A 216 31.39 -8.64 -7.73
CA GLY A 216 30.69 -9.74 -7.08
C GLY A 216 31.39 -10.25 -5.82
N VAL A 217 32.38 -9.51 -5.29
CA VAL A 217 33.17 -9.90 -4.12
C VAL A 217 32.85 -8.99 -2.92
N ASN A 218 32.05 -9.47 -1.97
CA ASN A 218 31.58 -8.67 -0.84
C ASN A 218 32.64 -8.06 0.07
N THR A 219 33.91 -8.51 -0.06
CA THR A 219 35.04 -8.03 0.74
C THR A 219 35.85 -6.94 0.04
N THR A 220 35.67 -6.77 -1.25
CA THR A 220 36.22 -5.65 -2.03
C THR A 220 35.22 -4.48 -2.00
N PHE A 221 35.68 -3.26 -2.27
CA PHE A 221 34.81 -2.09 -2.22
C PHE A 221 35.42 -0.90 -2.99
N TRP A 222 34.54 -0.03 -3.46
CA TRP A 222 34.88 1.34 -3.82
C TRP A 222 34.94 2.22 -2.58
N HIS A 223 35.93 3.15 -2.55
CA HIS A 223 36.04 4.20 -1.56
C HIS A 223 36.34 5.53 -2.27
N SER A 224 35.62 6.61 -1.95
CA SER A 224 35.99 7.94 -2.42
C SER A 224 37.36 8.31 -1.87
N GLN A 225 38.11 9.14 -2.61
CA GLN A 225 39.51 9.50 -2.27
C GLN A 225 39.59 10.10 -0.85
N TRP A 226 40.55 9.63 -0.08
CA TRP A 226 40.90 10.16 1.22
C TRP A 226 42.43 10.36 1.41
N GLN A 227 43.27 9.57 0.76
CA GLN A 227 44.71 9.73 0.81
C GLN A 227 45.13 10.90 -0.09
N ASN A 228 46.04 11.76 0.39
CA ASN A 228 46.53 12.96 -0.32
C ASN A 228 45.43 14.00 -0.65
N GLY A 229 44.40 14.05 0.15
CA GLY A 229 43.29 14.98 0.02
C GLY A 229 41.94 14.28 0.08
N THR A 230 41.14 14.62 1.07
CA THR A 230 39.79 14.01 1.24
C THR A 230 38.81 14.64 0.27
N ALA A 231 38.18 13.80 -0.58
CA ALA A 231 37.10 14.24 -1.44
C ALA A 231 35.85 14.49 -0.57
N SER A 232 35.14 15.58 -0.85
CA SER A 232 33.91 15.95 -0.18
C SER A 232 32.69 15.54 -1.01
N PRO A 233 31.50 15.30 -0.38
CA PRO A 233 30.27 15.11 -1.11
C PRO A 233 29.93 16.30 -2.02
N PRO A 234 29.18 16.10 -3.13
CA PRO A 234 28.56 14.82 -3.53
C PRO A 234 29.57 13.88 -4.22
N HIS A 235 29.44 12.59 -3.90
CA HIS A 235 30.17 11.53 -4.60
C HIS A 235 29.25 10.89 -5.65
N TYR A 236 29.81 10.36 -6.76
CA TYR A 236 28.96 9.71 -7.76
C TYR A 236 29.65 8.54 -8.47
N LEU A 237 28.80 7.65 -8.97
CA LEU A 237 29.14 6.59 -9.91
C LEU A 237 28.17 6.65 -11.09
N THR A 238 28.70 6.51 -12.31
CA THR A 238 27.93 6.37 -13.55
C THR A 238 28.20 5.00 -14.14
N ILE A 239 27.13 4.23 -14.36
CA ILE A 239 27.18 2.83 -14.77
C ILE A 239 26.53 2.68 -16.14
N ASP A 240 27.17 1.93 -17.06
CA ASP A 240 26.58 1.37 -18.25
C ASP A 240 26.14 -0.07 -17.94
N MET A 241 24.86 -0.38 -18.12
CA MET A 241 24.31 -1.74 -17.95
C MET A 241 24.53 -2.64 -19.19
N GLY A 242 25.24 -2.11 -20.21
CA GLY A 242 25.59 -2.83 -21.44
C GLY A 242 24.45 -2.91 -22.46
N GLU A 243 23.22 -2.80 -22.05
CA GLU A 243 22.02 -2.83 -22.90
C GLU A 243 20.87 -2.06 -22.26
N LEU A 244 19.84 -1.76 -23.06
CA LEU A 244 18.61 -1.12 -22.57
C LEU A 244 17.84 -2.14 -21.71
N LYS A 245 17.51 -1.75 -20.47
CA LYS A 245 16.78 -2.55 -19.49
C LYS A 245 15.59 -1.78 -18.92
N THR A 246 14.60 -2.50 -18.41
CA THR A 246 13.50 -1.89 -17.67
C THR A 246 13.95 -1.68 -16.22
N PHE A 247 14.24 -0.46 -15.86
CA PHE A 247 14.73 -0.13 -14.52
C PHE A 247 13.59 -0.16 -13.48
N HIS A 248 13.83 -0.81 -12.35
CA HIS A 248 12.89 -0.86 -11.22
C HIS A 248 13.51 -0.28 -9.95
N GLY A 249 14.80 -0.56 -9.70
CA GLY A 249 15.48 -0.14 -8.50
C GLY A 249 16.95 -0.52 -8.47
N LEU A 250 17.56 -0.30 -7.30
CA LEU A 250 18.97 -0.60 -7.03
C LEU A 250 19.12 -1.39 -5.74
N SER A 251 20.15 -2.22 -5.69
CA SER A 251 20.59 -2.89 -4.46
C SER A 251 22.00 -2.44 -4.09
N PHE A 252 22.21 -2.11 -2.83
CA PHE A 252 23.44 -1.57 -2.27
C PHE A 252 23.97 -2.50 -1.17
N LEU A 253 25.18 -2.98 -1.29
CA LEU A 253 25.89 -3.66 -0.22
C LEU A 253 26.98 -2.74 0.33
N ALA A 254 26.86 -2.35 1.59
CA ALA A 254 27.86 -1.52 2.23
C ALA A 254 29.18 -2.28 2.41
N ARG A 255 30.29 -1.53 2.57
CA ARG A 255 31.58 -2.11 3.00
C ARG A 255 31.42 -2.86 4.31
N GLN A 256 31.84 -4.13 4.35
CA GLN A 256 31.60 -5.03 5.48
C GLN A 256 32.52 -4.76 6.68
N SER A 257 33.61 -4.04 6.48
CA SER A 257 34.65 -3.80 7.50
C SER A 257 34.61 -2.40 8.12
N ALA A 258 33.57 -1.59 7.85
CA ALA A 258 33.48 -0.21 8.36
C ALA A 258 32.07 0.15 8.82
N ASP A 259 31.98 0.90 9.92
CA ASP A 259 30.72 1.36 10.50
C ASP A 259 30.24 2.73 9.98
N ASN A 260 31.17 3.59 9.55
CA ASN A 260 30.89 4.92 8.97
C ASN A 260 31.06 4.90 7.44
N GLY A 261 30.68 5.99 6.76
CA GLY A 261 30.90 6.16 5.32
C GLY A 261 29.96 5.39 4.40
N LYS A 262 28.95 4.70 4.96
CA LYS A 262 27.86 4.10 4.16
C LYS A 262 27.05 5.21 3.47
N PRO A 263 26.64 5.06 2.20
CA PRO A 263 25.75 6.01 1.55
C PRO A 263 24.46 6.24 2.36
N ASN A 264 24.01 7.49 2.48
CA ASN A 264 22.79 7.87 3.17
C ASN A 264 21.78 8.45 2.19
N GLU A 265 21.97 9.66 1.72
CA GLU A 265 21.09 10.31 0.75
C GLU A 265 21.65 10.13 -0.66
N LEU A 266 20.82 9.58 -1.54
CA LEU A 266 21.15 9.32 -2.95
C LEU A 266 20.23 10.11 -3.86
N ASN A 267 20.77 10.62 -4.97
CA ASN A 267 20.01 11.05 -6.16
C ASN A 267 20.19 10.03 -7.28
N LEU A 268 19.14 9.73 -8.02
CA LEU A 268 19.16 8.85 -9.19
C LEU A 268 18.88 9.62 -10.46
N GLN A 269 19.76 9.45 -11.46
CA GLN A 269 19.52 9.85 -12.83
C GLN A 269 19.58 8.63 -13.76
N LEU A 270 18.71 8.57 -14.76
CA LEU A 270 18.70 7.52 -15.80
C LEU A 270 18.88 8.15 -17.17
N SER A 271 19.51 7.37 -18.08
CA SER A 271 19.66 7.71 -19.49
C SER A 271 19.55 6.46 -20.36
N ALA A 272 19.01 6.61 -21.57
CA ALA A 272 19.02 5.55 -22.59
C ALA A 272 20.24 5.65 -23.52
N ASP A 273 20.82 6.86 -23.66
CA ASP A 273 21.82 7.21 -24.71
C ASP A 273 23.14 7.79 -24.15
N ASN A 274 23.28 7.92 -22.82
CA ASN A 274 24.39 8.59 -22.13
C ASN A 274 24.56 10.08 -22.47
N VAL A 275 23.57 10.69 -23.10
CA VAL A 275 23.56 12.12 -23.47
C VAL A 275 22.43 12.84 -22.74
N THR A 276 21.22 12.31 -22.83
CA THR A 276 20.04 12.85 -22.21
C THR A 276 19.79 12.15 -20.88
N TRP A 277 19.88 12.89 -19.79
CA TRP A 277 19.69 12.38 -18.43
C TRP A 277 18.41 12.92 -17.80
N THR A 278 17.62 12.03 -17.21
CA THR A 278 16.42 12.38 -16.46
C THR A 278 16.66 12.13 -14.97
N ASP A 279 16.37 13.14 -14.15
CA ASP A 279 16.44 13.06 -12.69
C ASP A 279 15.17 12.41 -12.15
N TYR A 280 15.33 11.40 -11.30
CA TYR A 280 14.23 10.66 -10.63
C TYR A 280 14.19 10.91 -9.12
N GLY A 281 14.88 11.94 -8.65
CA GLY A 281 14.83 12.42 -7.27
C GLY A 281 15.73 11.68 -6.31
N ASN A 282 15.52 11.99 -5.04
CA ASN A 282 16.36 11.51 -3.95
C ASN A 282 15.70 10.35 -3.20
N LEU A 283 16.53 9.51 -2.61
CA LEU A 283 16.17 8.40 -1.74
C LEU A 283 17.15 8.33 -0.57
N ASN A 284 16.66 7.97 0.60
CA ASN A 284 17.51 7.72 1.77
C ASN A 284 17.67 6.22 1.98
N LEU A 285 18.91 5.78 2.20
CA LEU A 285 19.24 4.42 2.61
C LEU A 285 19.22 4.30 4.15
N GLN A 286 19.17 3.06 4.62
CA GLN A 286 19.31 2.76 6.04
C GLN A 286 20.80 2.61 6.41
N ASN A 287 21.17 2.94 7.64
CA ASN A 287 22.51 2.69 8.17
C ASN A 287 22.68 1.21 8.53
N THR A 288 22.94 0.38 7.51
CA THR A 288 23.13 -1.07 7.69
C THR A 288 24.27 -1.58 6.81
N GLN A 289 24.90 -2.68 7.21
CA GLN A 289 25.87 -3.42 6.39
C GLN A 289 25.19 -4.48 5.50
N ASN A 290 23.92 -4.78 5.75
CA ASN A 290 23.18 -5.75 4.95
C ASN A 290 22.87 -5.20 3.55
N LEU A 291 22.68 -6.10 2.58
CA LEU A 291 22.18 -5.73 1.26
C LEU A 291 20.83 -5.03 1.39
N GLN A 292 20.73 -3.82 0.84
CA GLN A 292 19.50 -3.06 0.77
C GLN A 292 19.04 -2.98 -0.67
N SER A 293 17.91 -3.59 -0.99
CA SER A 293 17.24 -3.42 -2.28
C SER A 293 16.10 -2.42 -2.14
N VAL A 294 16.10 -1.40 -2.99
CA VAL A 294 15.15 -0.29 -2.92
C VAL A 294 14.58 -0.01 -4.30
N PHE A 295 13.25 0.14 -4.36
CA PHE A 295 12.60 0.68 -5.54
C PHE A 295 12.80 2.20 -5.61
N PHE A 296 12.91 2.72 -6.83
CA PHE A 296 12.78 4.14 -7.09
C PHE A 296 11.39 4.39 -7.70
N PRO A 297 10.40 4.84 -6.93
CA PRO A 297 8.99 4.90 -7.37
C PRO A 297 8.79 5.69 -8.67
N GLN A 298 9.51 6.80 -8.86
CA GLN A 298 9.40 7.63 -10.07
C GLN A 298 10.12 7.02 -11.27
N ALA A 299 11.16 6.20 -11.03
CA ALA A 299 11.93 5.50 -12.06
C ALA A 299 11.39 4.10 -12.36
N PHE A 300 10.42 3.62 -11.61
CA PHE A 300 9.87 2.27 -11.76
C PHE A 300 9.29 2.04 -13.16
N ASN A 301 9.70 0.95 -13.82
CA ASN A 301 9.35 0.58 -15.19
C ASN A 301 9.87 1.56 -16.28
N LYS A 302 10.91 2.37 -15.99
CA LYS A 302 11.53 3.22 -17.01
C LYS A 302 12.58 2.42 -17.79
N GLN A 303 12.69 2.72 -19.09
CA GLN A 303 13.75 2.15 -19.94
C GLN A 303 15.03 2.95 -19.78
N ALA A 304 16.12 2.28 -19.41
CA ALA A 304 17.43 2.88 -19.27
C ALA A 304 18.53 1.89 -19.64
N ARG A 305 19.63 2.37 -20.21
CA ARG A 305 20.88 1.65 -20.32
C ARG A 305 21.92 2.15 -19.32
N TYR A 306 21.81 3.42 -18.95
CA TYR A 306 22.77 4.08 -18.06
C TYR A 306 22.04 4.56 -16.82
N PHE A 307 22.71 4.42 -15.68
CA PHE A 307 22.25 5.09 -14.46
C PHE A 307 23.43 5.79 -13.78
N LYS A 308 23.12 6.90 -13.13
CA LYS A 308 24.05 7.63 -12.26
C LYS A 308 23.43 7.74 -10.87
N ILE A 309 24.18 7.29 -9.88
CA ILE A 309 23.87 7.57 -8.47
C ILE A 309 24.77 8.69 -8.00
N THR A 310 24.20 9.70 -7.37
CA THR A 310 24.93 10.77 -6.69
C THR A 310 24.67 10.65 -5.19
N ILE A 311 25.71 10.43 -4.41
CA ILE A 311 25.66 10.26 -2.96
C ILE A 311 25.89 11.65 -2.35
N ASN A 312 24.79 12.26 -1.88
CA ASN A 312 24.79 13.61 -1.32
C ASN A 312 25.33 13.63 0.12
N SER A 313 25.16 12.54 0.84
CA SER A 313 25.68 12.38 2.21
C SER A 313 25.97 10.91 2.52
N SER A 314 26.82 10.70 3.52
CA SER A 314 27.17 9.38 4.06
C SER A 314 27.03 9.37 5.58
N PHE A 315 26.72 8.21 6.15
CA PHE A 315 26.58 8.07 7.60
C PHE A 315 27.95 8.26 8.30
N GLY A 316 28.00 9.28 9.18
CA GLY A 316 29.14 9.51 10.06
C GLY A 316 30.45 9.90 9.36
N SER A 317 30.43 10.31 8.08
CA SER A 317 31.65 10.64 7.33
C SER A 317 31.36 11.54 6.12
N ASN A 318 32.39 12.29 5.68
CA ASN A 318 32.39 13.01 4.41
C ASN A 318 32.88 12.14 3.22
N VAL A 319 33.52 11.01 3.49
CA VAL A 319 33.86 10.02 2.47
C VAL A 319 32.75 8.99 2.35
N THR A 320 32.70 8.29 1.24
CA THR A 320 31.76 7.20 0.99
C THR A 320 32.47 5.95 0.51
N HIS A 321 31.89 4.79 0.80
CA HIS A 321 32.35 3.50 0.30
C HIS A 321 31.19 2.55 0.09
N LEU A 322 31.34 1.64 -0.86
CA LEU A 322 30.33 0.68 -1.25
C LEU A 322 31.00 -0.61 -1.71
N ALA A 323 30.58 -1.77 -1.18
CA ALA A 323 31.09 -3.06 -1.62
C ALA A 323 30.47 -3.45 -2.97
N GLU A 324 29.13 -3.43 -3.07
CA GLU A 324 28.45 -3.88 -4.27
C GLU A 324 27.27 -2.98 -4.65
N LEU A 325 27.06 -2.82 -5.96
CA LEU A 325 25.95 -2.08 -6.56
C LEU A 325 25.28 -2.95 -7.64
N TYR A 326 23.98 -3.16 -7.48
CA TYR A 326 23.16 -3.89 -8.46
C TYR A 326 22.03 -3.01 -8.96
N ALA A 327 21.50 -3.31 -10.15
CA ALA A 327 20.23 -2.82 -10.66
C ALA A 327 19.27 -4.00 -10.88
N PHE A 328 17.99 -3.74 -10.80
CA PHE A 328 16.94 -4.71 -11.08
C PHE A 328 15.73 -4.05 -11.74
#